data_953d4a512b766f09065da35af3bae9ed
#
_entry.id   953d4a512b766f09065da35af3bae9ed
#
_cell.length_a   1.000
_cell.length_b   1.000
_cell.length_c   1.000
_cell.angle_alpha   90.00
_cell.angle_beta   90.00
_cell.angle_gamma   90.00
#
_symmetry.space_group_name_H-M   'P 1'
#
loop_
_entity.id
_entity.type
_entity.pdbx_description
1 polymer ?
#
loop_
_entity_poly.entity_id
_entity_poly.type
_entity_poly.pdbx_seq_one_letter_code
_entity_poly.pdbx_strand_id
1 'polypeptide(L)'
;MRPRIYSINKLTMTSPQIEIQLIAIVVAVACAIPGVFLVLRKMALISDAISHSILPGIVIGFFITQDLNSPLLILLAALTGLITVVLVEMIQKTGLVKEDTAIGLVFPSLFSIGVIMIAKNANDVHLDVDAVLLGELAFAPFDRLLISGMDLGPKSLWVMGVVLLITILLLFLFFKELKVSTFDAGLSSALGFSPVVMHYGLMSVSSITVVGAFDAVGAILVVALMIAPAAAAYLLTNDLKKMLWISIGFGVFSAIAGYWLAHLIDASISGSMTTVLGIVFLGVYLFAPRKGLIAVLYRQRQQRTEVSLLTFLLHLNNHSEENERHLNHLNEHINWQKVRAETVVELGLKNNLITIEKEVVSLTEKGNEFTNLALEYIITNRDEKIEHMKDDFFLFRG
;
A
#
# COMPACT_ATOMS: atom_id res chain seq x y z
N MET A 1 -52.24 -13.87 -8.37
CA MET A 1 -51.00 -13.06 -8.30
C MET A 1 -51.06 -12.18 -7.06
N ARG A 2 -50.33 -12.52 -6.02
CA ARG A 2 -50.17 -11.68 -4.81
C ARG A 2 -48.82 -10.96 -4.91
N PRO A 3 -48.75 -9.65 -4.77
CA PRO A 3 -47.46 -8.94 -4.75
C PRO A 3 -46.69 -9.35 -3.50
N ARG A 4 -45.42 -9.80 -3.68
CA ARG A 4 -44.47 -10.05 -2.61
C ARG A 4 -44.18 -8.74 -1.87
N ILE A 5 -44.68 -8.64 -0.64
CA ILE A 5 -44.22 -7.64 0.33
C ILE A 5 -42.85 -8.13 0.84
N TYR A 6 -41.77 -7.81 0.11
CA TYR A 6 -40.39 -8.01 0.51
C TYR A 6 -39.70 -6.65 0.57
N SER A 7 -39.90 -5.86 1.60
CA SER A 7 -39.12 -4.63 1.62
C SER A 7 -38.90 -3.92 2.97
N ILE A 8 -39.32 -4.46 4.10
CA ILE A 8 -39.14 -3.69 5.35
C ILE A 8 -38.22 -4.36 6.37
N ASN A 9 -37.84 -5.64 6.23
CA ASN A 9 -37.01 -6.35 7.22
C ASN A 9 -35.53 -6.53 6.82
N LYS A 10 -35.02 -5.83 5.82
CA LYS A 10 -33.59 -5.94 5.41
C LYS A 10 -32.60 -5.19 6.33
N LEU A 11 -33.08 -4.43 7.31
CA LEU A 11 -32.23 -3.61 8.18
C LEU A 11 -32.05 -4.17 9.61
N THR A 12 -32.77 -5.21 10.00
CA THR A 12 -32.54 -5.89 11.29
C THR A 12 -31.52 -7.01 11.08
N MET A 13 -30.31 -6.82 11.62
CA MET A 13 -29.27 -7.85 11.55
C MET A 13 -29.66 -9.09 12.35
N THR A 14 -29.49 -10.26 11.75
CA THR A 14 -29.56 -11.55 12.46
C THR A 14 -28.27 -11.84 13.22
N SER A 15 -28.29 -12.74 14.21
CA SER A 15 -27.07 -13.12 14.97
C SER A 15 -25.90 -13.54 14.06
N PRO A 16 -26.07 -14.42 13.03
CA PRO A 16 -25.00 -14.77 12.12
C PRO A 16 -24.42 -13.60 11.32
N GLN A 17 -25.25 -12.62 10.96
CA GLN A 17 -24.78 -11.43 10.23
C GLN A 17 -23.88 -10.54 11.09
N ILE A 18 -24.16 -10.42 12.37
CA ILE A 18 -23.32 -9.70 13.33
C ILE A 18 -22.00 -10.44 13.51
N GLU A 19 -22.05 -11.78 13.63
CA GLU A 19 -20.84 -12.62 13.76
C GLU A 19 -19.94 -12.49 12.53
N ILE A 20 -20.48 -12.53 11.31
CA ILE A 20 -19.74 -12.30 10.06
C ILE A 20 -19.02 -10.93 10.08
N GLN A 21 -19.75 -9.87 10.45
CA GLN A 21 -19.16 -8.53 10.50
C GLN A 21 -18.06 -8.41 11.55
N LEU A 22 -18.24 -9.01 12.71
CA LEU A 22 -17.23 -9.01 13.77
C LEU A 22 -15.96 -9.75 13.31
N ILE A 23 -16.10 -10.92 12.70
CA ILE A 23 -14.97 -11.67 12.12
C ILE A 23 -14.24 -10.79 11.08
N ALA A 24 -15.00 -10.22 10.14
CA ALA A 24 -14.45 -9.36 9.09
C ALA A 24 -13.67 -8.16 9.66
N ILE A 25 -14.20 -7.49 10.69
CA ILE A 25 -13.54 -6.36 11.36
C ILE A 25 -12.26 -6.80 12.05
N VAL A 26 -12.30 -7.90 12.82
CA VAL A 26 -11.12 -8.42 13.54
C VAL A 26 -10.02 -8.81 12.56
N VAL A 27 -10.37 -9.52 11.47
CA VAL A 27 -9.43 -9.88 10.40
C VAL A 27 -8.84 -8.63 9.73
N ALA A 28 -9.69 -7.64 9.41
CA ALA A 28 -9.24 -6.41 8.77
C ALA A 28 -8.22 -5.64 9.64
N VAL A 29 -8.47 -5.54 10.94
CA VAL A 29 -7.55 -4.89 11.88
C VAL A 29 -6.26 -5.70 12.03
N ALA A 30 -6.36 -7.03 12.16
CA ALA A 30 -5.20 -7.92 12.30
C ALA A 30 -4.28 -7.86 11.08
N CYS A 31 -4.84 -7.79 9.86
CA CYS A 31 -4.08 -7.68 8.62
C CYS A 31 -3.51 -6.27 8.39
N ALA A 32 -4.26 -5.21 8.72
CA ALA A 32 -3.83 -3.84 8.47
C ALA A 32 -2.58 -3.45 9.27
N ILE A 33 -2.39 -3.97 10.48
CA ILE A 33 -1.27 -3.63 11.35
C ILE A 33 0.08 -4.07 10.75
N PRO A 34 0.34 -5.37 10.51
CA PRO A 34 1.58 -5.79 9.87
C PRO A 34 1.71 -5.27 8.44
N GLY A 35 0.59 -5.12 7.71
CA GLY A 35 0.55 -4.58 6.37
C GLY A 35 1.20 -3.20 6.23
N VAL A 36 1.03 -2.30 7.21
CA VAL A 36 1.69 -0.98 7.24
C VAL A 36 3.22 -1.12 7.19
N PHE A 37 3.78 -2.03 7.97
CA PHE A 37 5.23 -2.24 7.99
C PHE A 37 5.74 -2.94 6.73
N LEU A 38 4.96 -3.88 6.17
CA LEU A 38 5.30 -4.53 4.90
C LEU A 38 5.36 -3.52 3.75
N VAL A 39 4.37 -2.62 3.66
CA VAL A 39 4.35 -1.55 2.65
C VAL A 39 5.52 -0.58 2.82
N LEU A 40 5.83 -0.16 4.06
CA LEU A 40 6.96 0.73 4.34
C LEU A 40 8.32 0.10 4.01
N ARG A 41 8.45 -1.21 4.19
CA ARG A 41 9.65 -1.99 3.83
C ARG A 41 9.70 -2.37 2.36
N LYS A 42 8.68 -2.00 1.56
CA LYS A 42 8.51 -2.36 0.14
C LYS A 42 8.37 -3.87 -0.11
N MET A 43 7.94 -4.61 0.88
CA MET A 43 7.81 -6.07 0.88
C MET A 43 6.32 -6.51 0.85
N ALA A 44 5.45 -5.72 0.24
CA ALA A 44 4.01 -5.97 0.23
C ALA A 44 3.64 -7.31 -0.45
N LEU A 45 4.35 -7.69 -1.52
CA LEU A 45 4.10 -8.93 -2.25
C LEU A 45 4.45 -10.20 -1.47
N ILE A 46 5.22 -10.10 -0.39
CA ILE A 46 5.51 -11.26 0.48
C ILE A 46 4.25 -11.82 1.13
N SER A 47 3.26 -10.99 1.44
CA SER A 47 1.99 -11.48 1.98
C SER A 47 1.25 -12.41 1.01
N ASP A 48 1.31 -12.09 -0.29
CA ASP A 48 0.77 -12.92 -1.37
C ASP A 48 1.55 -14.23 -1.52
N ALA A 49 2.89 -14.13 -1.52
CA ALA A 49 3.75 -15.32 -1.55
C ALA A 49 3.48 -16.27 -0.39
N ILE A 50 3.32 -15.75 0.84
CA ILE A 50 2.98 -16.54 2.01
C ILE A 50 1.62 -17.23 1.79
N SER A 51 0.58 -16.48 1.40
CA SER A 51 -0.78 -17.00 1.23
C SER A 51 -0.83 -18.23 0.31
N HIS A 52 -0.04 -18.25 -0.74
CA HIS A 52 -0.02 -19.35 -1.70
C HIS A 52 0.96 -20.47 -1.34
N SER A 53 1.99 -20.20 -0.55
CA SER A 53 3.02 -21.20 -0.21
C SER A 53 2.74 -22.01 1.05
N ILE A 54 1.68 -21.71 1.79
CA ILE A 54 1.36 -22.40 3.06
C ILE A 54 0.88 -23.85 2.87
N LEU A 55 0.46 -24.23 1.67
CA LEU A 55 -0.15 -25.53 1.37
C LEU A 55 0.69 -26.74 1.85
N PRO A 56 2.02 -26.82 1.63
CA PRO A 56 2.82 -27.93 2.13
C PRO A 56 2.76 -28.04 3.66
N GLY A 57 2.75 -26.91 4.37
CA GLY A 57 2.66 -26.89 5.83
C GLY A 57 1.32 -27.42 6.34
N ILE A 58 0.22 -27.04 5.69
CA ILE A 58 -1.12 -27.55 5.99
C ILE A 58 -1.15 -29.06 5.78
N VAL A 59 -0.64 -29.54 4.63
CA VAL A 59 -0.64 -30.97 4.27
C VAL A 59 0.20 -31.79 5.24
N ILE A 60 1.39 -31.33 5.61
CA ILE A 60 2.24 -32.00 6.61
C ILE A 60 1.52 -32.07 7.96
N GLY A 61 0.91 -30.94 8.37
CA GLY A 61 0.12 -30.88 9.60
C GLY A 61 -1.01 -31.90 9.62
N PHE A 62 -1.76 -31.95 8.51
CA PHE A 62 -2.84 -32.93 8.36
C PHE A 62 -2.35 -34.38 8.40
N PHE A 63 -1.23 -34.70 7.75
CA PHE A 63 -0.70 -36.08 7.81
C PHE A 63 -0.26 -36.52 9.20
N ILE A 64 0.15 -35.57 10.03
CA ILE A 64 0.56 -35.85 11.43
C ILE A 64 -0.67 -36.02 12.32
N THR A 65 -1.68 -35.16 12.18
CA THR A 65 -2.81 -35.07 13.11
C THR A 65 -4.03 -35.81 12.67
N GLN A 66 -4.19 -36.04 11.35
CA GLN A 66 -5.41 -36.55 10.71
C GLN A 66 -6.67 -35.75 11.07
N ASP A 67 -6.50 -34.49 11.50
CA ASP A 67 -7.56 -33.60 11.93
C ASP A 67 -7.34 -32.21 11.30
N LEU A 68 -8.27 -31.75 10.48
CA LEU A 68 -8.24 -30.43 9.83
C LEU A 68 -8.41 -29.28 10.83
N ASN A 69 -8.95 -29.56 12.02
CA ASN A 69 -9.18 -28.56 13.06
C ASN A 69 -7.99 -28.39 14.03
N SER A 70 -6.91 -29.14 13.84
CA SER A 70 -5.77 -29.12 14.75
C SER A 70 -5.00 -27.78 14.68
N PRO A 71 -4.70 -27.15 15.82
CA PRO A 71 -3.83 -25.95 15.85
C PRO A 71 -2.44 -26.16 15.25
N LEU A 72 -1.99 -27.44 15.16
CA LEU A 72 -0.71 -27.80 14.54
C LEU A 72 -0.69 -27.45 13.04
N LEU A 73 -1.83 -27.51 12.34
CA LEU A 73 -1.92 -27.08 10.95
C LEU A 73 -1.54 -25.60 10.80
N ILE A 74 -2.11 -24.74 11.64
CA ILE A 74 -1.85 -23.29 11.62
C ILE A 74 -0.36 -23.05 11.88
N LEU A 75 0.23 -23.73 12.86
CA LEU A 75 1.63 -23.59 13.22
C LEU A 75 2.56 -24.01 12.08
N LEU A 76 2.33 -25.17 11.46
CA LEU A 76 3.14 -25.67 10.35
C LEU A 76 2.95 -24.85 9.08
N ALA A 77 1.73 -24.38 8.80
CA ALA A 77 1.47 -23.46 7.72
C ALA A 77 2.21 -22.12 7.92
N ALA A 78 2.18 -21.55 9.14
CA ALA A 78 2.91 -20.32 9.45
C ALA A 78 4.42 -20.52 9.35
N LEU A 79 4.94 -21.69 9.75
CA LEU A 79 6.35 -22.03 9.58
C LEU A 79 6.74 -22.11 8.09
N THR A 80 5.89 -22.71 7.26
CA THR A 80 6.12 -22.75 5.80
C THR A 80 6.10 -21.36 5.19
N GLY A 81 5.19 -20.49 5.63
CA GLY A 81 5.20 -19.07 5.24
C GLY A 81 6.51 -18.36 5.62
N LEU A 82 7.05 -18.62 6.81
CA LEU A 82 8.35 -18.07 7.20
C LEU A 82 9.50 -18.65 6.36
N ILE A 83 9.47 -19.95 6.05
CA ILE A 83 10.43 -20.59 5.14
C ILE A 83 10.38 -19.92 3.76
N THR A 84 9.19 -19.60 3.25
CA THR A 84 9.01 -18.86 2.00
C THR A 84 9.78 -17.54 2.01
N VAL A 85 9.63 -16.75 3.07
CA VAL A 85 10.36 -15.48 3.23
C VAL A 85 11.87 -15.71 3.20
N VAL A 86 12.38 -16.68 3.95
CA VAL A 86 13.81 -17.01 3.98
C VAL A 86 14.32 -17.41 2.60
N LEU A 87 13.58 -18.25 1.87
CA LEU A 87 13.97 -18.70 0.53
C LEU A 87 13.97 -17.54 -0.47
N VAL A 88 12.95 -16.68 -0.45
CA VAL A 88 12.89 -15.47 -1.29
C VAL A 88 14.10 -14.58 -1.03
N GLU A 89 14.42 -14.31 0.25
CA GLU A 89 15.58 -13.49 0.60
C GLU A 89 16.91 -14.13 0.23
N MET A 90 17.06 -15.44 0.40
CA MET A 90 18.27 -16.15 -0.02
C MET A 90 18.53 -15.96 -1.52
N ILE A 91 17.48 -16.12 -2.35
CA ILE A 91 17.60 -15.92 -3.79
C ILE A 91 17.88 -14.45 -4.11
N GLN A 92 17.17 -13.51 -3.49
CA GLN A 92 17.38 -12.07 -3.70
C GLN A 92 18.81 -11.63 -3.31
N LYS A 93 19.36 -12.15 -2.21
CA LYS A 93 20.72 -11.85 -1.75
C LYS A 93 21.83 -12.30 -2.70
N THR A 94 21.53 -13.19 -3.65
CA THR A 94 22.50 -13.54 -4.71
C THR A 94 22.76 -12.37 -5.67
N GLY A 95 21.87 -11.37 -5.70
CA GLY A 95 21.94 -10.23 -6.63
C GLY A 95 21.58 -10.54 -8.07
N LEU A 96 21.27 -11.81 -8.39
CA LEU A 96 20.96 -12.25 -9.75
C LEU A 96 19.54 -11.89 -10.18
N VAL A 97 18.62 -11.81 -9.22
CA VAL A 97 17.18 -11.54 -9.47
C VAL A 97 16.63 -10.52 -8.48
N LYS A 98 15.60 -9.80 -8.93
CA LYS A 98 14.83 -8.87 -8.07
C LYS A 98 13.89 -9.64 -7.16
N GLU A 99 13.41 -9.00 -6.10
CA GLU A 99 12.47 -9.57 -5.13
C GLU A 99 11.24 -10.20 -5.78
N ASP A 100 10.56 -9.46 -6.68
CA ASP A 100 9.36 -9.95 -7.37
C ASP A 100 9.63 -11.25 -8.15
N THR A 101 10.81 -11.36 -8.77
CA THR A 101 11.22 -12.57 -9.49
C THR A 101 11.51 -13.73 -8.53
N ALA A 102 12.15 -13.46 -7.39
CA ALA A 102 12.41 -14.47 -6.36
C ALA A 102 11.09 -15.01 -5.79
N ILE A 103 10.11 -14.13 -5.52
CA ILE A 103 8.76 -14.50 -5.11
C ILE A 103 8.12 -15.42 -6.15
N GLY A 104 8.12 -15.00 -7.44
CA GLY A 104 7.54 -15.77 -8.55
C GLY A 104 8.19 -17.14 -8.79
N LEU A 105 9.40 -17.39 -8.27
CA LEU A 105 10.06 -18.70 -8.32
C LEU A 105 9.70 -19.57 -7.09
N VAL A 106 9.69 -18.98 -5.90
CA VAL A 106 9.58 -19.73 -4.64
C VAL A 106 8.15 -20.21 -4.40
N PHE A 107 7.14 -19.30 -4.49
CA PHE A 107 5.79 -19.69 -4.10
C PHE A 107 5.18 -20.77 -5.01
N PRO A 108 5.32 -20.73 -6.37
CA PRO A 108 4.79 -21.79 -7.20
C PRO A 108 5.48 -23.14 -6.96
N SER A 109 6.78 -23.09 -6.64
CA SER A 109 7.54 -24.31 -6.32
C SER A 109 7.04 -24.96 -5.04
N LEU A 110 6.84 -24.18 -3.97
CA LEU A 110 6.29 -24.70 -2.71
C LEU A 110 4.84 -25.14 -2.88
N PHE A 111 4.00 -24.35 -3.56
CA PHE A 111 2.63 -24.72 -3.86
C PHE A 111 2.55 -26.05 -4.60
N SER A 112 3.39 -26.25 -5.65
CA SER A 112 3.45 -27.48 -6.41
C SER A 112 3.85 -28.68 -5.55
N ILE A 113 4.78 -28.51 -4.62
CA ILE A 113 5.13 -29.56 -3.64
C ILE A 113 3.91 -29.94 -2.82
N GLY A 114 3.15 -28.98 -2.31
CA GLY A 114 1.91 -29.23 -1.58
C GLY A 114 0.88 -30.02 -2.40
N VAL A 115 0.65 -29.58 -3.65
CA VAL A 115 -0.27 -30.27 -4.57
C VAL A 115 0.18 -31.72 -4.84
N ILE A 116 1.47 -31.94 -5.08
CA ILE A 116 2.02 -33.29 -5.30
C ILE A 116 1.81 -34.16 -4.06
N MET A 117 2.02 -33.60 -2.85
CA MET A 117 1.81 -34.34 -1.59
C MET A 117 0.35 -34.73 -1.42
N ILE A 118 -0.61 -33.86 -1.74
CA ILE A 118 -2.05 -34.18 -1.73
C ILE A 118 -2.35 -35.26 -2.74
N ALA A 119 -1.95 -35.08 -4.00
CA ALA A 119 -2.26 -36.01 -5.08
C ALA A 119 -1.73 -37.45 -4.84
N LYS A 120 -0.61 -37.57 -4.12
CA LYS A 120 0.04 -38.86 -3.87
C LYS A 120 -0.53 -39.62 -2.67
N ASN A 121 -1.02 -38.90 -1.64
CA ASN A 121 -1.33 -39.49 -0.34
C ASN A 121 -2.78 -39.27 0.14
N ALA A 122 -3.59 -38.49 -0.59
CA ALA A 122 -4.93 -38.07 -0.15
C ALA A 122 -6.02 -38.59 -1.09
N ASN A 123 -5.96 -39.89 -1.54
CA ASN A 123 -6.95 -40.47 -2.42
C ASN A 123 -8.39 -40.46 -1.86
N ASP A 124 -8.57 -40.30 -0.55
CA ASP A 124 -9.88 -40.32 0.12
C ASP A 124 -10.31 -38.97 0.72
N VAL A 125 -9.48 -37.91 0.61
CA VAL A 125 -9.81 -36.58 1.17
C VAL A 125 -9.99 -35.59 0.03
N HIS A 126 -11.22 -35.18 -0.22
CA HIS A 126 -11.53 -34.04 -1.12
C HIS A 126 -11.12 -32.75 -0.43
N LEU A 127 -9.81 -32.43 -0.49
CA LEU A 127 -9.34 -31.05 -0.24
C LEU A 127 -9.69 -30.26 -1.48
N ASP A 128 -10.84 -29.61 -1.47
CA ASP A 128 -11.25 -28.71 -2.53
C ASP A 128 -10.36 -27.46 -2.48
N VAL A 129 -9.40 -27.39 -3.39
CA VAL A 129 -8.43 -26.29 -3.50
C VAL A 129 -9.16 -24.97 -3.74
N ASP A 130 -10.29 -25.01 -4.45
CA ASP A 130 -11.08 -23.82 -4.75
C ASP A 130 -11.78 -23.28 -3.49
N ALA A 131 -12.32 -24.14 -2.63
CA ALA A 131 -12.89 -23.74 -1.35
C ALA A 131 -11.82 -23.14 -0.41
N VAL A 132 -10.63 -23.71 -0.41
CA VAL A 132 -9.48 -23.20 0.36
C VAL A 132 -9.01 -21.84 -0.15
N LEU A 133 -8.99 -21.60 -1.46
CA LEU A 133 -8.52 -20.32 -2.04
C LEU A 133 -9.54 -19.19 -1.93
N LEU A 134 -10.81 -19.48 -2.08
CA LEU A 134 -11.86 -18.46 -2.13
C LEU A 134 -12.34 -18.02 -0.75
N GLY A 135 -12.22 -18.89 0.27
CA GLY A 135 -12.67 -18.63 1.65
C GLY A 135 -14.10 -18.12 1.70
N GLU A 136 -14.98 -18.82 2.39
CA GLU A 136 -16.37 -18.43 2.46
C GLU A 136 -16.70 -17.82 3.83
N LEU A 137 -16.45 -16.52 3.99
CA LEU A 137 -16.78 -15.78 5.21
C LEU A 137 -18.24 -15.96 5.64
N ALA A 138 -19.13 -16.25 4.69
CA ALA A 138 -20.53 -16.53 4.96
C ALA A 138 -20.73 -17.79 5.82
N PHE A 139 -19.83 -18.78 5.75
CA PHE A 139 -19.89 -20.01 6.53
C PHE A 139 -19.12 -19.94 7.86
N ALA A 140 -18.26 -18.96 8.05
CA ALA A 140 -17.46 -18.81 9.27
C ALA A 140 -18.27 -18.84 10.60
N PRO A 141 -19.51 -18.31 10.70
CA PRO A 141 -20.32 -18.44 11.91
C PRO A 141 -20.77 -19.86 12.24
N PHE A 142 -20.78 -20.77 11.27
CA PHE A 142 -21.26 -22.14 11.47
C PHE A 142 -20.17 -23.08 12.02
N ASP A 143 -18.88 -22.72 11.87
CA ASP A 143 -17.77 -23.40 12.54
C ASP A 143 -17.62 -22.87 13.97
N ARG A 144 -18.25 -23.56 14.92
CA ARG A 144 -18.42 -23.09 16.31
C ARG A 144 -17.43 -23.76 17.26
N LEU A 145 -16.87 -22.96 18.15
CA LEU A 145 -16.01 -23.43 19.22
C LEU A 145 -16.85 -23.95 20.40
N LEU A 146 -16.93 -25.28 20.52
CA LEU A 146 -17.62 -25.94 21.62
C LEU A 146 -16.62 -26.39 22.68
N ILE A 147 -16.65 -25.80 23.88
CA ILE A 147 -15.84 -26.23 25.02
C ILE A 147 -16.76 -26.68 26.15
N SER A 148 -16.62 -27.94 26.57
CA SER A 148 -17.40 -28.52 27.67
C SER A 148 -18.92 -28.42 27.48
N GLY A 149 -19.41 -28.43 26.22
CA GLY A 149 -20.84 -28.33 25.89
C GLY A 149 -21.38 -26.88 25.87
N MET A 150 -20.55 -25.87 26.11
CA MET A 150 -20.90 -24.47 25.93
C MET A 150 -20.45 -23.97 24.55
N ASP A 151 -21.37 -23.30 23.86
CA ASP A 151 -21.10 -22.64 22.60
C ASP A 151 -20.47 -21.26 22.85
N LEU A 152 -19.19 -21.11 22.49
CA LEU A 152 -18.42 -19.86 22.66
C LEU A 152 -18.45 -18.96 21.42
N GLY A 153 -19.21 -19.35 20.38
CA GLY A 153 -19.29 -18.60 19.14
C GLY A 153 -18.35 -19.10 18.03
N PRO A 154 -18.18 -18.32 16.95
CA PRO A 154 -17.38 -18.72 15.80
C PRO A 154 -15.91 -18.95 16.15
N LYS A 155 -15.35 -20.10 15.73
CA LYS A 155 -13.93 -20.46 15.94
C LYS A 155 -12.98 -19.42 15.33
N SER A 156 -13.29 -18.95 14.11
CA SER A 156 -12.50 -17.93 13.41
C SER A 156 -12.37 -16.62 14.19
N LEU A 157 -13.42 -16.24 14.95
CA LEU A 157 -13.36 -15.02 15.80
C LEU A 157 -12.34 -15.19 16.92
N TRP A 158 -12.27 -16.35 17.56
CA TRP A 158 -11.31 -16.65 18.63
C TRP A 158 -9.88 -16.73 18.10
N VAL A 159 -9.68 -17.46 17.00
CA VAL A 159 -8.36 -17.60 16.37
C VAL A 159 -7.81 -16.22 15.98
N MET A 160 -8.60 -15.44 15.22
CA MET A 160 -8.17 -14.12 14.79
C MET A 160 -8.12 -13.11 15.92
N GLY A 161 -8.96 -13.24 16.95
CA GLY A 161 -8.88 -12.45 18.16
C GLY A 161 -7.57 -12.63 18.92
N VAL A 162 -7.11 -13.89 19.06
CA VAL A 162 -5.81 -14.20 19.68
C VAL A 162 -4.66 -13.67 18.81
N VAL A 163 -4.70 -13.88 17.50
CA VAL A 163 -3.69 -13.36 16.56
C VAL A 163 -3.62 -11.83 16.63
N LEU A 164 -4.76 -11.15 16.63
CA LEU A 164 -4.84 -9.69 16.78
C LEU A 164 -4.24 -9.23 18.11
N LEU A 165 -4.58 -9.90 19.21
CA LEU A 165 -4.05 -9.57 20.54
C LEU A 165 -2.53 -9.72 20.58
N ILE A 166 -1.99 -10.82 20.05
CA ILE A 166 -0.54 -11.05 19.93
C ILE A 166 0.09 -9.95 19.08
N THR A 167 -0.49 -9.62 17.93
CA THR A 167 0.02 -8.58 17.02
C THR A 167 0.05 -7.22 17.70
N ILE A 168 -1.02 -6.82 18.41
CA ILE A 168 -1.08 -5.56 19.15
C ILE A 168 -0.06 -5.56 20.28
N LEU A 169 0.07 -6.65 21.03
CA LEU A 169 1.03 -6.76 22.13
C LEU A 169 2.48 -6.62 21.64
N LEU A 170 2.84 -7.33 20.58
CA LEU A 170 4.18 -7.25 19.98
C LEU A 170 4.45 -5.86 19.40
N LEU A 171 3.46 -5.27 18.72
CA LEU A 171 3.57 -3.89 18.25
C LEU A 171 3.78 -2.91 19.39
N PHE A 172 3.03 -3.04 20.49
CA PHE A 172 3.15 -2.15 21.64
C PHE A 172 4.52 -2.28 22.32
N LEU A 173 5.00 -3.51 22.54
CA LEU A 173 6.29 -3.78 23.18
C LEU A 173 7.47 -3.31 22.33
N PHE A 174 7.44 -3.57 21.02
CA PHE A 174 8.56 -3.34 20.10
C PHE A 174 8.32 -2.20 19.12
N PHE A 175 7.40 -1.28 19.43
CA PHE A 175 7.04 -0.19 18.51
C PHE A 175 8.24 0.70 18.14
N LYS A 176 9.08 1.03 19.11
CA LYS A 176 10.26 1.89 18.90
C LYS A 176 11.31 1.18 18.05
N GLU A 177 11.63 -0.04 18.39
CA GLU A 177 12.60 -0.88 17.71
C GLU A 177 12.17 -1.18 16.28
N LEU A 178 10.90 -1.53 16.10
CA LEU A 178 10.30 -1.80 14.81
C LEU A 178 10.27 -0.55 13.93
N LYS A 179 9.96 0.61 14.51
CA LYS A 179 10.00 1.89 13.80
C LYS A 179 11.41 2.19 13.30
N VAL A 180 12.43 2.15 14.19
CA VAL A 180 13.82 2.47 13.82
C VAL A 180 14.32 1.48 12.77
N SER A 181 14.14 0.17 12.98
CA SER A 181 14.60 -0.85 12.05
C SER A 181 13.90 -0.81 10.67
N THR A 182 12.70 -0.23 10.61
CA THR A 182 11.95 -0.09 9.34
C THR A 182 12.49 1.06 8.50
N PHE A 183 12.91 2.18 9.12
CA PHE A 183 13.37 3.36 8.40
C PHE A 183 14.89 3.41 8.24
N ASP A 184 15.65 2.90 9.21
CA ASP A 184 17.11 2.90 9.20
C ASP A 184 17.67 1.69 9.97
N ALA A 185 18.06 0.67 9.21
CA ALA A 185 18.66 -0.54 9.78
C ALA A 185 20.06 -0.28 10.38
N GLY A 186 20.82 0.68 9.82
CA GLY A 186 22.13 1.06 10.33
C GLY A 186 22.04 1.71 11.71
N LEU A 187 21.14 2.69 11.84
CA LEU A 187 20.85 3.34 13.12
C LEU A 187 20.31 2.34 14.14
N SER A 188 19.45 1.41 13.73
CA SER A 188 18.94 0.34 14.60
C SER A 188 20.07 -0.48 15.21
N SER A 189 21.03 -0.89 14.36
CA SER A 189 22.22 -1.64 14.81
C SER A 189 23.10 -0.80 15.75
N ALA A 190 23.32 0.48 15.46
CA ALA A 190 24.10 1.39 16.29
C ALA A 190 23.48 1.62 17.67
N LEU A 191 22.15 1.56 17.79
CA LEU A 191 21.40 1.65 19.04
C LEU A 191 21.35 0.31 19.81
N GLY A 192 21.98 -0.76 19.30
CA GLY A 192 22.02 -2.07 19.93
C GLY A 192 20.82 -2.97 19.64
N PHE A 193 19.90 -2.57 18.74
CA PHE A 193 18.81 -3.43 18.30
C PHE A 193 19.25 -4.28 17.11
N SER A 194 18.77 -5.51 17.03
CA SER A 194 19.03 -6.38 15.89
C SER A 194 17.98 -6.18 14.81
N PRO A 195 18.31 -5.55 13.65
CA PRO A 195 17.36 -5.40 12.54
C PRO A 195 16.87 -6.74 12.00
N VAL A 196 17.71 -7.76 12.05
CA VAL A 196 17.39 -9.12 11.61
C VAL A 196 16.29 -9.74 12.47
N VAL A 197 16.40 -9.63 13.80
CA VAL A 197 15.36 -10.13 14.71
C VAL A 197 14.05 -9.40 14.51
N MET A 198 14.09 -8.07 14.36
CA MET A 198 12.89 -7.26 14.08
C MET A 198 12.25 -7.63 12.74
N HIS A 199 13.08 -7.93 11.74
CA HIS A 199 12.60 -8.33 10.42
C HIS A 199 11.90 -9.69 10.46
N TYR A 200 12.57 -10.74 10.94
CA TYR A 200 11.97 -12.08 11.02
C TYR A 200 10.82 -12.14 12.04
N GLY A 201 10.86 -11.34 13.10
CA GLY A 201 9.74 -11.18 14.01
C GLY A 201 8.50 -10.63 13.31
N LEU A 202 8.65 -9.56 12.51
CA LEU A 202 7.55 -9.01 11.70
C LEU A 202 7.03 -10.04 10.68
N MET A 203 7.94 -10.75 9.98
CA MET A 203 7.55 -11.78 9.00
C MET A 203 6.80 -12.94 9.67
N SER A 204 7.22 -13.36 10.86
CA SER A 204 6.51 -14.39 11.64
C SER A 204 5.09 -13.95 12.01
N VAL A 205 4.94 -12.72 12.52
CA VAL A 205 3.61 -12.14 12.82
C VAL A 205 2.75 -12.06 11.56
N SER A 206 3.32 -11.58 10.46
CA SER A 206 2.62 -11.51 9.18
C SER A 206 2.18 -12.88 8.69
N SER A 207 3.06 -13.90 8.78
CA SER A 207 2.75 -15.27 8.38
C SER A 207 1.63 -15.88 9.22
N ILE A 208 1.69 -15.72 10.55
CA ILE A 208 0.63 -16.20 11.46
C ILE A 208 -0.70 -15.49 11.15
N THR A 209 -0.66 -14.18 10.88
CA THR A 209 -1.85 -13.41 10.55
C THR A 209 -2.46 -13.85 9.22
N VAL A 210 -1.62 -14.06 8.20
CA VAL A 210 -2.08 -14.57 6.88
C VAL A 210 -2.74 -15.93 7.03
N VAL A 211 -2.07 -16.87 7.70
CA VAL A 211 -2.56 -18.24 7.88
C VAL A 211 -3.86 -18.27 8.68
N GLY A 212 -3.92 -17.53 9.79
CA GLY A 212 -5.14 -17.48 10.61
C GLY A 212 -6.31 -16.80 9.91
N ALA A 213 -6.05 -15.80 9.08
CA ALA A 213 -7.08 -15.11 8.32
C ALA A 213 -7.54 -15.92 7.10
N PHE A 214 -6.65 -16.73 6.52
CA PHE A 214 -6.90 -17.51 5.31
C PHE A 214 -8.11 -18.43 5.45
N ASP A 215 -8.19 -19.15 6.56
CA ASP A 215 -9.30 -20.05 6.87
C ASP A 215 -10.66 -19.33 6.95
N ALA A 216 -10.66 -18.09 7.47
CA ALA A 216 -11.87 -17.31 7.68
C ALA A 216 -12.36 -16.56 6.43
N VAL A 217 -11.44 -15.98 5.64
CA VAL A 217 -11.81 -15.00 4.59
C VAL A 217 -11.22 -15.30 3.22
N GLY A 218 -10.33 -16.27 3.11
CA GLY A 218 -9.65 -16.69 1.88
C GLY A 218 -8.45 -15.82 1.50
N ALA A 219 -7.61 -16.36 0.60
CA ALA A 219 -6.35 -15.76 0.19
C ALA A 219 -6.51 -14.34 -0.38
N ILE A 220 -7.45 -14.15 -1.29
CA ILE A 220 -7.63 -12.89 -2.02
C ILE A 220 -7.93 -11.74 -1.06
N LEU A 221 -8.85 -11.93 -0.12
CA LEU A 221 -9.22 -10.87 0.82
C LEU A 221 -8.11 -10.61 1.84
N VAL A 222 -7.40 -11.64 2.32
CA VAL A 222 -6.27 -11.47 3.25
C VAL A 222 -5.18 -10.57 2.65
N VAL A 223 -4.76 -10.86 1.41
CA VAL A 223 -3.74 -10.08 0.69
C VAL A 223 -4.24 -8.65 0.47
N ALA A 224 -5.49 -8.49 0.04
CA ALA A 224 -6.09 -7.17 -0.15
C ALA A 224 -6.13 -6.35 1.15
N LEU A 225 -6.51 -6.96 2.29
CA LEU A 225 -6.56 -6.30 3.61
C LEU A 225 -5.17 -5.95 4.16
N MET A 226 -4.13 -6.70 3.80
CA MET A 226 -2.76 -6.36 4.18
C MET A 226 -2.20 -5.20 3.38
N ILE A 227 -2.45 -5.17 2.07
CA ILE A 227 -1.77 -4.23 1.16
C ILE A 227 -2.57 -2.95 0.97
N ALA A 228 -3.83 -3.05 0.56
CA ALA A 228 -4.58 -1.89 0.07
C ALA A 228 -4.85 -0.81 1.11
N PRO A 229 -5.27 -1.12 2.37
CA PRO A 229 -5.47 -0.09 3.39
C PRO A 229 -4.16 0.60 3.77
N ALA A 230 -3.07 -0.16 3.87
CA ALA A 230 -1.75 0.35 4.21
C ALA A 230 -1.18 1.24 3.09
N ALA A 231 -1.32 0.83 1.83
CA ALA A 231 -0.91 1.62 0.68
C ALA A 231 -1.73 2.92 0.53
N ALA A 232 -3.05 2.86 0.75
CA ALA A 232 -3.89 4.06 0.77
C ALA A 232 -3.46 5.03 1.90
N ALA A 233 -3.21 4.52 3.12
CA ALA A 233 -2.73 5.32 4.24
C ALA A 233 -1.35 5.95 3.98
N TYR A 234 -0.44 5.25 3.31
CA TYR A 234 0.87 5.76 2.90
C TYR A 234 0.79 6.98 1.97
N LEU A 235 -0.22 7.03 1.10
CA LEU A 235 -0.44 8.17 0.21
C LEU A 235 -0.95 9.40 0.95
N LEU A 236 -1.63 9.23 2.09
CA LEU A 236 -2.25 10.32 2.85
C LEU A 236 -1.35 10.93 3.92
N THR A 237 -0.42 10.16 4.49
CA THR A 237 0.39 10.62 5.60
C THR A 237 1.83 10.11 5.57
N ASN A 238 2.74 10.89 6.20
CA ASN A 238 4.12 10.50 6.44
C ASN A 238 4.36 10.09 7.91
N ASP A 239 3.36 10.20 8.77
CA ASP A 239 3.44 9.80 10.18
C ASP A 239 3.01 8.36 10.38
N LEU A 240 3.88 7.52 10.96
CA LEU A 240 3.63 6.10 11.15
C LEU A 240 2.40 5.81 12.01
N LYS A 241 2.18 6.59 13.08
CA LYS A 241 1.03 6.38 13.96
C LYS A 241 -0.27 6.70 13.23
N LYS A 242 -0.29 7.82 12.50
CA LYS A 242 -1.46 8.19 11.67
C LYS A 242 -1.68 7.17 10.57
N MET A 243 -0.61 6.66 9.95
CA MET A 243 -0.70 5.62 8.91
C MET A 243 -1.35 4.35 9.45
N LEU A 244 -1.00 3.89 10.66
CA LEU A 244 -1.62 2.74 11.31
C LEU A 244 -3.12 2.97 11.53
N TRP A 245 -3.52 4.10 12.12
CA TRP A 245 -4.93 4.38 12.38
C TRP A 245 -5.76 4.54 11.10
N ILE A 246 -5.23 5.20 10.08
CA ILE A 246 -5.90 5.36 8.78
C ILE A 246 -6.04 3.99 8.08
N SER A 247 -5.00 3.16 8.12
CA SER A 247 -5.04 1.80 7.56
C SER A 247 -6.10 0.94 8.24
N ILE A 248 -6.13 0.93 9.58
CA ILE A 248 -7.18 0.25 10.35
C ILE A 248 -8.57 0.79 9.95
N GLY A 249 -8.71 2.11 9.87
CA GLY A 249 -9.98 2.75 9.50
C GLY A 249 -10.47 2.32 8.11
N PHE A 250 -9.59 2.26 7.10
CA PHE A 250 -9.95 1.78 5.77
C PHE A 250 -10.30 0.28 5.76
N GLY A 251 -9.56 -0.54 6.51
CA GLY A 251 -9.86 -1.97 6.66
C GLY A 251 -11.25 -2.19 7.26
N VAL A 252 -11.55 -1.54 8.39
CA VAL A 252 -12.86 -1.62 9.06
C VAL A 252 -13.99 -1.08 8.19
N PHE A 253 -13.77 0.07 7.54
CA PHE A 253 -14.75 0.63 6.61
C PHE A 253 -15.08 -0.35 5.48
N SER A 254 -14.06 -0.98 4.90
CA SER A 254 -14.24 -1.93 3.81
C SER A 254 -14.91 -3.22 4.28
N ALA A 255 -14.64 -3.67 5.50
CA ALA A 255 -15.33 -4.81 6.11
C ALA A 255 -16.85 -4.54 6.23
N ILE A 256 -17.23 -3.37 6.74
CA ILE A 256 -18.64 -3.00 6.91
C ILE A 256 -19.29 -2.73 5.55
N ALA A 257 -18.71 -1.85 4.73
CA ALA A 257 -19.30 -1.45 3.46
C ALA A 257 -19.34 -2.61 2.44
N GLY A 258 -18.29 -3.47 2.42
CA GLY A 258 -18.23 -4.65 1.57
C GLY A 258 -19.28 -5.70 1.94
N TYR A 259 -19.53 -5.92 3.23
CA TYR A 259 -20.61 -6.78 3.68
C TYR A 259 -21.98 -6.30 3.18
N TRP A 260 -22.27 -5.02 3.36
CA TRP A 260 -23.56 -4.46 2.91
C TRP A 260 -23.69 -4.47 1.39
N LEU A 261 -22.59 -4.22 0.67
CA LEU A 261 -22.57 -4.33 -0.79
C LEU A 261 -22.89 -5.76 -1.22
N ALA A 262 -22.23 -6.76 -0.62
CA ALA A 262 -22.50 -8.17 -0.91
C ALA A 262 -23.97 -8.54 -0.68
N HIS A 263 -24.53 -8.06 0.43
CA HIS A 263 -25.93 -8.30 0.79
C HIS A 263 -26.92 -7.65 -0.19
N LEU A 264 -26.57 -6.49 -0.76
CA LEU A 264 -27.42 -5.79 -1.74
C LEU A 264 -27.44 -6.46 -3.12
N ILE A 265 -26.30 -6.99 -3.55
CA ILE A 265 -26.14 -7.56 -4.91
C ILE A 265 -26.14 -9.10 -4.93
N ASP A 266 -26.37 -9.74 -3.77
CA ASP A 266 -26.32 -11.20 -3.57
C ASP A 266 -25.00 -11.83 -4.12
N ALA A 267 -23.85 -11.24 -3.73
CA ALA A 267 -22.51 -11.66 -4.17
C ALA A 267 -21.65 -12.17 -3.00
N SER A 268 -20.46 -12.69 -3.32
CA SER A 268 -19.45 -13.09 -2.33
C SER A 268 -19.07 -11.93 -1.41
N ILE A 269 -19.08 -12.16 -0.09
CA ILE A 269 -18.72 -11.17 0.92
C ILE A 269 -17.25 -10.79 0.78
N SER A 270 -16.35 -11.77 0.67
CA SER A 270 -14.90 -11.54 0.50
C SER A 270 -14.60 -10.77 -0.79
N GLY A 271 -15.24 -11.11 -1.90
CA GLY A 271 -15.12 -10.40 -3.18
C GLY A 271 -15.61 -8.97 -3.11
N SER A 272 -16.74 -8.71 -2.46
CA SER A 272 -17.31 -7.37 -2.30
C SER A 272 -16.43 -6.50 -1.38
N MET A 273 -15.89 -7.03 -0.28
CA MET A 273 -14.95 -6.34 0.59
C MET A 273 -13.68 -5.94 -0.15
N THR A 274 -13.13 -6.87 -0.96
CA THR A 274 -11.94 -6.60 -1.82
C THR A 274 -12.24 -5.52 -2.84
N THR A 275 -13.42 -5.53 -3.46
CA THR A 275 -13.86 -4.51 -4.42
C THR A 275 -13.95 -3.14 -3.76
N VAL A 276 -14.56 -3.04 -2.57
CA VAL A 276 -14.63 -1.78 -1.80
C VAL A 276 -13.23 -1.27 -1.44
N LEU A 277 -12.32 -2.15 -1.02
CA LEU A 277 -10.91 -1.81 -0.78
C LEU A 277 -10.24 -1.23 -2.02
N GLY A 278 -10.45 -1.88 -3.18
CA GLY A 278 -9.94 -1.41 -4.46
C GLY A 278 -10.46 -0.02 -4.83
N ILE A 279 -11.76 0.22 -4.64
CA ILE A 279 -12.38 1.54 -4.88
C ILE A 279 -11.82 2.61 -3.93
N VAL A 280 -11.69 2.31 -2.65
CA VAL A 280 -11.10 3.22 -1.65
C VAL A 280 -9.65 3.54 -2.02
N PHE A 281 -8.85 2.52 -2.32
CA PHE A 281 -7.46 2.71 -2.75
C PHE A 281 -7.36 3.57 -4.01
N LEU A 282 -8.16 3.28 -5.04
CA LEU A 282 -8.19 4.04 -6.29
C LEU A 282 -8.60 5.50 -6.04
N GLY A 283 -9.62 5.73 -5.21
CA GLY A 283 -10.03 7.07 -4.81
C GLY A 283 -8.89 7.85 -4.13
N VAL A 284 -8.23 7.23 -3.16
CA VAL A 284 -7.06 7.84 -2.49
C VAL A 284 -5.91 8.06 -3.47
N TYR A 285 -5.60 7.08 -4.33
CA TYR A 285 -4.54 7.17 -5.33
C TYR A 285 -4.75 8.35 -6.28
N LEU A 286 -5.99 8.60 -6.71
CA LEU A 286 -6.30 9.71 -7.60
C LEU A 286 -6.29 11.07 -6.87
N PHE A 287 -6.90 11.16 -5.68
CA PHE A 287 -7.25 12.42 -5.03
C PHE A 287 -6.39 12.78 -3.81
N ALA A 288 -5.40 11.96 -3.39
CA ALA A 288 -4.57 12.30 -2.25
C ALA A 288 -3.87 13.67 -2.45
N PRO A 289 -3.91 14.57 -1.43
CA PRO A 289 -3.54 15.98 -1.63
C PRO A 289 -2.06 16.21 -1.97
N ARG A 290 -1.16 15.29 -1.56
CA ARG A 290 0.29 15.44 -1.78
C ARG A 290 0.89 14.40 -2.72
N LYS A 291 0.44 13.16 -2.64
CA LYS A 291 0.99 12.01 -3.36
C LYS A 291 0.01 11.43 -4.38
N GLY A 292 -1.20 12.00 -4.50
CA GLY A 292 -2.21 11.56 -5.46
C GLY A 292 -1.81 11.88 -6.90
N LEU A 293 -2.27 11.06 -7.83
CA LEU A 293 -1.93 11.18 -9.24
C LEU A 293 -2.27 12.57 -9.80
N ILE A 294 -3.45 13.09 -9.49
CA ILE A 294 -3.88 14.42 -9.94
C ILE A 294 -2.96 15.51 -9.37
N ALA A 295 -2.63 15.45 -8.07
CA ALA A 295 -1.75 16.42 -7.44
C ALA A 295 -0.33 16.38 -8.01
N VAL A 296 0.20 15.17 -8.29
CA VAL A 296 1.52 14.97 -8.90
C VAL A 296 1.54 15.52 -10.33
N LEU A 297 0.53 15.19 -11.16
CA LEU A 297 0.45 15.69 -12.53
C LEU A 297 0.32 17.22 -12.58
N TYR A 298 -0.49 17.80 -11.69
CA TYR A 298 -0.63 19.25 -11.58
C TYR A 298 0.70 19.90 -11.21
N ARG A 299 1.40 19.37 -10.20
CA ARG A 299 2.71 19.88 -9.77
C ARG A 299 3.76 19.75 -10.86
N GLN A 300 3.82 18.62 -11.57
CA GLN A 300 4.74 18.41 -12.69
C GLN A 300 4.50 19.41 -13.83
N ARG A 301 3.23 19.70 -14.16
CA ARG A 301 2.91 20.73 -15.17
C ARG A 301 3.40 22.10 -14.73
N GLN A 302 3.14 22.48 -13.49
CA GLN A 302 3.55 23.76 -12.95
C GLN A 302 5.09 23.88 -12.90
N GLN A 303 5.78 22.90 -12.38
CA GLN A 303 7.24 22.85 -12.36
C GLN A 303 7.84 22.96 -13.78
N ARG A 304 7.27 22.26 -14.76
CA ARG A 304 7.73 22.38 -16.17
C ARG A 304 7.61 23.81 -16.70
N THR A 305 6.55 24.53 -16.37
CA THR A 305 6.36 25.91 -16.80
C THR A 305 7.36 26.85 -16.12
N GLU A 306 7.58 26.67 -14.81
CA GLU A 306 8.54 27.48 -14.04
C GLU A 306 10.00 27.24 -14.46
N VAL A 307 10.39 25.95 -14.70
CA VAL A 307 11.70 25.63 -15.26
C VAL A 307 11.89 26.29 -16.63
N SER A 308 10.83 26.28 -17.46
CA SER A 308 10.88 26.94 -18.76
C SER A 308 11.03 28.46 -18.63
N LEU A 309 10.32 29.08 -17.68
CA LEU A 309 10.48 30.49 -17.37
C LEU A 309 11.90 30.81 -16.93
N LEU A 310 12.46 30.03 -16.01
CA LEU A 310 13.83 30.22 -15.56
C LEU A 310 14.85 30.09 -16.71
N THR A 311 14.70 29.06 -17.56
CA THR A 311 15.54 28.89 -18.76
C THR A 311 15.45 30.12 -19.67
N PHE A 312 14.25 30.66 -19.83
CA PHE A 312 14.01 31.85 -20.62
C PHE A 312 14.67 33.10 -20.04
N LEU A 313 14.51 33.33 -18.72
CA LEU A 313 15.17 34.46 -18.05
C LEU A 313 16.70 34.36 -18.11
N LEU A 314 17.26 33.14 -17.96
CA LEU A 314 18.69 32.88 -18.12
C LEU A 314 19.16 33.17 -19.54
N HIS A 315 18.39 32.82 -20.54
CA HIS A 315 18.67 33.12 -21.94
C HIS A 315 18.71 34.65 -22.16
N LEU A 316 17.70 35.39 -21.68
CA LEU A 316 17.65 36.82 -21.77
C LEU A 316 18.82 37.54 -21.02
N ASN A 317 19.29 36.96 -19.92
CA ASN A 317 20.40 37.49 -19.15
C ASN A 317 21.75 37.31 -19.86
N ASN A 318 21.91 36.18 -20.60
CA ASN A 318 23.17 35.86 -21.27
C ASN A 318 23.32 36.44 -22.69
N HIS A 319 22.21 36.84 -23.32
CA HIS A 319 22.20 37.39 -24.68
C HIS A 319 21.87 38.88 -24.64
N SER A 320 22.84 39.71 -25.06
CA SER A 320 22.74 41.18 -24.99
C SER A 320 22.29 41.81 -26.32
N GLU A 321 22.31 41.08 -27.41
CA GLU A 321 21.96 41.62 -28.73
C GLU A 321 20.44 41.74 -28.89
N GLU A 322 19.99 42.86 -29.43
CA GLU A 322 18.58 43.22 -29.61
C GLU A 322 17.84 42.21 -30.52
N ASN A 323 18.51 41.67 -31.53
CA ASN A 323 17.98 40.70 -32.45
C ASN A 323 17.66 39.32 -31.78
N GLU A 324 18.41 38.94 -30.75
CA GLU A 324 18.23 37.65 -30.05
C GLU A 324 17.09 37.69 -29.02
N ARG A 325 16.64 38.92 -28.64
CA ARG A 325 15.55 39.15 -27.68
C ARG A 325 14.19 39.36 -28.34
N HIS A 326 14.13 39.30 -29.67
CA HIS A 326 12.86 39.41 -30.42
C HIS A 326 11.98 38.15 -30.20
N LEU A 327 10.70 38.37 -29.90
CA LEU A 327 9.71 37.31 -29.66
C LEU A 327 9.69 36.22 -30.74
N ASN A 328 9.90 36.60 -32.02
CA ASN A 328 9.92 35.68 -33.14
C ASN A 328 11.20 34.79 -33.18
N HIS A 329 12.35 35.32 -32.76
CA HIS A 329 13.61 34.57 -32.72
C HIS A 329 13.72 33.64 -31.48
N LEU A 330 13.08 33.99 -30.38
CA LEU A 330 13.08 33.16 -29.15
C LEU A 330 12.53 31.74 -29.40
N ASN A 331 11.56 31.60 -30.30
CA ASN A 331 11.01 30.30 -30.66
C ASN A 331 12.01 29.40 -31.42
N GLU A 332 12.92 29.99 -32.22
CA GLU A 332 13.91 29.25 -33.00
C GLU A 332 15.09 28.80 -32.14
N HIS A 333 15.58 29.65 -31.24
CA HIS A 333 16.74 29.33 -30.41
C HIS A 333 16.45 28.34 -29.28
N ILE A 334 15.27 28.42 -28.66
CA ILE A 334 14.92 27.57 -27.51
C ILE A 334 14.14 26.31 -27.96
N ASN A 335 13.79 26.21 -29.25
CA ASN A 335 13.04 25.09 -29.88
C ASN A 335 11.74 24.73 -29.09
N TRP A 336 11.00 25.73 -28.68
CA TRP A 336 9.73 25.55 -27.98
C TRP A 336 8.55 25.53 -28.94
N GLN A 337 7.52 24.74 -28.56
CA GLN A 337 6.22 24.85 -29.21
C GLN A 337 5.60 26.23 -28.88
N LYS A 338 5.00 26.88 -29.86
CA LYS A 338 4.42 28.25 -29.78
C LYS A 338 3.56 28.47 -28.53
N VAL A 339 2.68 27.51 -28.19
CA VAL A 339 1.82 27.55 -26.99
C VAL A 339 2.62 27.64 -25.69
N ARG A 340 3.80 26.96 -25.63
CA ARG A 340 4.66 26.99 -24.44
C ARG A 340 5.37 28.33 -24.29
N ALA A 341 5.84 28.88 -25.40
CA ALA A 341 6.47 30.19 -25.39
C ALA A 341 5.51 31.29 -24.93
N GLU A 342 4.29 31.31 -25.46
CA GLU A 342 3.23 32.24 -25.04
C GLU A 342 2.94 32.12 -23.54
N THR A 343 2.81 30.91 -22.99
CA THR A 343 2.56 30.68 -21.55
C THR A 343 3.73 31.18 -20.68
N VAL A 344 4.97 30.99 -21.10
CA VAL A 344 6.17 31.44 -20.37
C VAL A 344 6.28 32.95 -20.36
N VAL A 345 6.03 33.59 -21.51
CA VAL A 345 6.03 35.06 -21.63
C VAL A 345 4.92 35.66 -20.77
N GLU A 346 3.71 35.11 -20.81
CA GLU A 346 2.58 35.55 -19.99
C GLU A 346 2.91 35.44 -18.48
N LEU A 347 3.52 34.32 -18.07
CA LEU A 347 3.94 34.11 -16.69
C LEU A 347 5.03 35.10 -16.25
N GLY A 348 5.99 35.38 -17.13
CA GLY A 348 7.04 36.40 -16.90
C GLY A 348 6.48 37.81 -16.73
N LEU A 349 5.52 38.20 -17.58
CA LEU A 349 4.82 39.49 -17.48
C LEU A 349 3.99 39.58 -16.19
N LYS A 350 3.22 38.55 -15.89
CA LYS A 350 2.36 38.49 -14.69
C LYS A 350 3.15 38.64 -13.39
N ASN A 351 4.37 38.13 -13.33
CA ASN A 351 5.25 38.21 -12.16
C ASN A 351 6.16 39.46 -12.19
N ASN A 352 6.00 40.33 -13.18
CA ASN A 352 6.85 41.53 -13.39
C ASN A 352 8.36 41.19 -13.49
N LEU A 353 8.69 40.07 -14.15
CA LEU A 353 10.07 39.61 -14.36
C LEU A 353 10.62 40.10 -15.71
N ILE A 354 9.72 40.32 -16.68
CA ILE A 354 10.07 40.81 -18.02
C ILE A 354 9.17 41.97 -18.42
N THR A 355 9.66 42.78 -19.36
CA THR A 355 8.91 43.81 -20.08
C THR A 355 9.06 43.58 -21.58
N ILE A 356 8.05 43.97 -22.35
CA ILE A 356 8.03 43.88 -23.81
C ILE A 356 7.87 45.32 -24.38
N GLU A 357 8.88 45.79 -25.10
CA GLU A 357 8.84 47.05 -25.85
C GLU A 357 9.19 46.78 -27.30
N LYS A 358 8.31 47.13 -28.24
CA LYS A 358 8.49 46.99 -29.72
C LYS A 358 8.90 45.56 -30.12
N GLU A 359 8.22 44.56 -29.54
CA GLU A 359 8.50 43.09 -29.76
C GLU A 359 9.85 42.60 -29.18
N VAL A 360 10.61 43.44 -28.49
CA VAL A 360 11.84 43.06 -27.77
C VAL A 360 11.51 42.78 -26.31
N VAL A 361 11.94 41.61 -25.82
CA VAL A 361 11.75 41.22 -24.43
C VAL A 361 12.98 41.61 -23.61
N SER A 362 12.78 42.33 -22.50
CA SER A 362 13.85 42.69 -21.58
C SER A 362 13.52 42.29 -20.14
N LEU A 363 14.56 41.98 -19.37
CA LEU A 363 14.45 41.69 -17.95
C LEU A 363 14.15 43.01 -17.18
N THR A 364 13.24 42.94 -16.23
CA THR A 364 13.06 43.99 -15.23
C THR A 364 14.16 43.90 -14.17
N GLU A 365 14.26 44.90 -13.30
CA GLU A 365 15.16 44.89 -12.15
C GLU A 365 14.87 43.66 -11.25
N LYS A 366 13.57 43.37 -11.00
CA LYS A 366 13.09 42.16 -10.30
C LYS A 366 13.46 40.88 -11.05
N GLY A 367 13.38 40.86 -12.38
CA GLY A 367 13.76 39.73 -13.23
C GLY A 367 15.26 39.42 -13.15
N ASN A 368 16.11 40.43 -13.16
CA ASN A 368 17.56 40.29 -13.00
C ASN A 368 17.91 39.74 -11.61
N GLU A 369 17.32 40.28 -10.56
CA GLU A 369 17.52 39.81 -9.19
C GLU A 369 17.09 38.34 -9.04
N PHE A 370 15.91 38.00 -9.56
CA PHE A 370 15.39 36.63 -9.57
C PHE A 370 16.34 35.65 -10.29
N THR A 371 16.82 36.06 -11.47
CA THR A 371 17.71 35.20 -12.29
C THR A 371 19.05 34.96 -11.57
N ASN A 372 19.63 35.99 -10.96
CA ASN A 372 20.89 35.89 -10.21
C ASN A 372 20.74 35.01 -8.95
N LEU A 373 19.67 35.18 -8.20
CA LEU A 373 19.38 34.34 -7.01
C LEU A 373 19.13 32.89 -7.41
N ALA A 374 18.41 32.65 -8.51
CA ALA A 374 18.16 31.29 -9.02
C ALA A 374 19.46 30.62 -9.47
N LEU A 375 20.36 31.35 -10.13
CA LEU A 375 21.70 30.85 -10.48
C LEU A 375 22.52 30.51 -9.24
N GLU A 376 22.56 31.38 -8.25
CA GLU A 376 23.28 31.17 -6.99
C GLU A 376 22.76 29.88 -6.30
N TYR A 377 21.45 29.65 -6.31
CA TYR A 377 20.82 28.47 -5.75
C TYR A 377 21.23 27.20 -6.50
N ILE A 378 21.16 27.20 -7.82
CA ILE A 378 21.53 26.05 -8.65
C ILE A 378 23.00 25.67 -8.45
N ILE A 379 23.90 26.67 -8.32
CA ILE A 379 25.33 26.45 -8.18
C ILE A 379 25.75 26.09 -6.77
N THR A 380 25.18 26.74 -5.74
CA THR A 380 25.63 26.63 -4.35
C THR A 380 24.79 25.77 -3.45
N ASN A 381 23.57 25.42 -3.87
CA ASN A 381 22.58 24.64 -3.09
C ASN A 381 22.33 25.24 -1.68
N ARG A 382 22.40 26.57 -1.54
CA ARG A 382 22.17 27.30 -0.28
C ARG A 382 20.76 27.86 -0.21
N ASP A 383 19.98 27.35 0.72
CA ASP A 383 18.55 27.69 0.93
C ASP A 383 18.30 29.07 1.54
N GLU A 384 19.31 29.71 2.19
CA GLU A 384 19.08 30.86 3.08
C GLU A 384 18.57 32.15 2.39
N LYS A 385 18.84 32.35 1.10
CA LYS A 385 18.46 33.58 0.38
C LYS A 385 17.15 33.49 -0.41
N ILE A 386 16.54 32.30 -0.48
CA ILE A 386 15.41 32.02 -1.40
C ILE A 386 14.07 31.98 -0.69
N GLU A 387 14.04 32.20 0.64
CA GLU A 387 12.83 32.03 1.45
C GLU A 387 11.67 32.89 0.93
N HIS A 388 11.95 34.10 0.39
CA HIS A 388 10.94 34.96 -0.22
C HIS A 388 10.39 34.44 -1.56
N MET A 389 11.16 33.64 -2.28
CA MET A 389 10.73 33.05 -3.57
C MET A 389 9.96 31.74 -3.42
N LYS A 390 10.07 31.10 -2.26
CA LYS A 390 9.32 29.84 -1.97
C LYS A 390 7.81 30.04 -2.00
N ASP A 391 7.34 31.25 -1.74
CA ASP A 391 5.91 31.56 -1.76
C ASP A 391 5.39 31.80 -3.19
N ASP A 392 6.21 32.36 -4.07
CA ASP A 392 5.82 32.74 -5.42
C ASP A 392 6.05 31.63 -6.47
N PHE A 393 7.05 30.75 -6.26
CA PHE A 393 7.43 29.71 -7.23
C PHE A 393 7.58 28.32 -6.60
N PHE A 394 6.94 27.32 -7.23
CA PHE A 394 7.01 25.92 -6.81
C PHE A 394 8.40 25.30 -6.94
N LEU A 395 9.23 25.81 -7.84
CA LEU A 395 10.60 25.35 -8.06
C LEU A 395 11.45 25.39 -6.77
N PHE A 396 11.17 26.31 -5.88
CA PHE A 396 11.90 26.54 -4.64
C PHE A 396 11.19 25.99 -3.39
N ARG A 397 10.02 25.36 -3.56
CA ARG A 397 9.32 24.62 -2.50
C ARG A 397 9.87 23.18 -2.46
N GLY A 398 10.99 22.95 -1.76
CA GLY A 398 11.63 21.66 -1.59
C GLY A 398 10.75 20.60 -0.91
#